data_1db8c48d7391b4f24491a66ee2e7f82f
#
_entry.id   1db8c48d7391b4f24491a66ee2e7f82f
#
_cell.length_a   1.000
_cell.length_b   1.000
_cell.length_c   1.000
_cell.angle_alpha   90.00
_cell.angle_beta   90.00
_cell.angle_gamma   90.00
#
_symmetry.space_group_name_H-M   'P 1'
#
loop_
_entity.id
_entity.type
_entity.pdbx_description
1 polymer ?
#
loop_
_entity_poly.entity_id
_entity_poly.type
_entity_poly.pdbx_seq_one_letter_code
_entity_poly.pdbx_strand_id
1 'polypeptide(L)'
;MREALATDGLLAVIAGEAGAGDRLREAVQLPGFTDTPFPYWAPETALAAWYLWRGELDPARDLLNAVIAVSERHGSDESASLTRINLVQVEWRAGNWDAAAAYAAAYNRWSRETGNHPHGVAAYAVSLIKAGRGNIDHARELAATGVEQAEAERDVMSAALCRWVLGLLELSADDPAAALGWLEPVADMQQAGGIGEPGRFPFTPDLIEAWAATGQLDRAASRLAWLQDAARRLDHPWARITSGRAHAALLLARRDPAAAAAAVAAVIPEARQRRLPFELGRCLLVLGIAQRKDRQRRDAATSLDEAIATFGGLGAPQWQALAAAQRARLAPGPDHSLTATERRVAGLVAAGQTNPEIAAALYISVKTVEANLTRVYRKLGLRGRVDLARRTPG
;
A
#
# COMPACT_ATOMS: atom_id res chain seq x y z
N MET A 1 4.43 -37.58 14.41
CA MET A 1 4.85 -36.62 15.45
C MET A 1 5.16 -35.24 14.83
N ARG A 2 5.96 -35.18 13.78
CA ARG A 2 6.36 -33.97 13.04
C ARG A 2 5.15 -33.18 12.51
N GLU A 3 4.26 -33.82 11.77
CA GLU A 3 3.04 -33.21 11.19
C GLU A 3 2.05 -32.77 12.29
N ALA A 4 1.90 -33.56 13.35
CA ALA A 4 1.02 -33.20 14.46
C ALA A 4 1.51 -31.94 15.20
N LEU A 5 2.83 -31.82 15.43
CA LEU A 5 3.44 -30.65 16.06
C LEU A 5 3.30 -29.42 15.15
N ALA A 6 3.47 -29.60 13.83
CA ALA A 6 3.33 -28.52 12.87
C ALA A 6 1.85 -28.05 12.76
N THR A 7 0.90 -28.99 12.79
CA THR A 7 -0.54 -28.64 12.76
C THR A 7 -0.92 -27.86 14.02
N ASP A 8 -0.51 -28.34 15.20
CA ASP A 8 -0.73 -27.63 16.46
C ASP A 8 -0.08 -26.22 16.43
N GLY A 9 1.16 -26.15 16.00
CA GLY A 9 1.88 -24.88 15.85
C GLY A 9 1.20 -23.92 14.87
N LEU A 10 0.72 -24.42 13.72
CA LEU A 10 0.04 -23.59 12.72
C LEU A 10 -1.31 -23.07 13.25
N LEU A 11 -2.09 -23.90 13.92
CA LEU A 11 -3.35 -23.47 14.53
C LEU A 11 -3.12 -22.41 15.61
N ALA A 12 -2.11 -22.59 16.47
CA ALA A 12 -1.71 -21.63 17.49
C ALA A 12 -1.22 -20.30 16.87
N VAL A 13 -0.44 -20.36 15.77
CA VAL A 13 -0.04 -19.16 15.01
C VAL A 13 -1.28 -18.45 14.46
N ILE A 14 -2.20 -19.16 13.83
CA ILE A 14 -3.43 -18.59 13.27
C ILE A 14 -4.27 -17.93 14.37
N ALA A 15 -4.37 -18.54 15.55
CA ALA A 15 -5.04 -17.97 16.71
C ALA A 15 -4.29 -16.72 17.27
N GLY A 16 -3.05 -16.50 16.85
CA GLY A 16 -2.22 -15.39 17.31
C GLY A 16 -1.62 -15.64 18.70
N GLU A 17 -1.26 -16.86 19.02
CA GLU A 17 -0.58 -17.19 20.28
C GLU A 17 0.90 -16.78 20.22
N ALA A 18 1.37 -16.12 21.28
CA ALA A 18 2.79 -15.77 21.40
C ALA A 18 3.66 -17.02 21.51
N GLY A 19 4.79 -17.04 20.80
CA GLY A 19 5.72 -18.18 20.80
C GLY A 19 5.26 -19.38 19.96
N ALA A 20 4.08 -19.36 19.35
CA ALA A 20 3.57 -20.47 18.54
C ALA A 20 4.48 -20.86 17.36
N GLY A 21 5.21 -19.89 16.80
CA GLY A 21 6.19 -20.17 15.74
C GLY A 21 7.33 -21.08 16.15
N ASP A 22 7.65 -21.19 17.44
CA ASP A 22 8.69 -22.09 17.94
C ASP A 22 8.32 -23.58 17.73
N ARG A 23 7.03 -23.90 17.86
CA ARG A 23 6.51 -25.24 17.56
C ARG A 23 6.73 -25.62 16.09
N LEU A 24 6.55 -24.66 15.17
CA LEU A 24 6.81 -24.86 13.74
C LEU A 24 8.32 -25.07 13.49
N ARG A 25 9.18 -24.28 14.14
CA ARG A 25 10.64 -24.45 14.03
C ARG A 25 11.09 -25.80 14.58
N GLU A 26 10.53 -26.23 15.70
CA GLU A 26 10.81 -27.55 16.28
C GLU A 26 10.35 -28.68 15.34
N ALA A 27 9.14 -28.59 14.76
CA ALA A 27 8.63 -29.57 13.82
C ALA A 27 9.54 -29.75 12.60
N VAL A 28 10.12 -28.68 12.07
CA VAL A 28 11.04 -28.71 10.92
C VAL A 28 12.39 -29.36 11.27
N GLN A 29 12.84 -29.30 12.53
CA GLN A 29 14.06 -29.98 12.97
C GLN A 29 13.94 -31.50 13.06
N LEU A 30 12.73 -32.03 13.10
CA LEU A 30 12.49 -33.47 13.15
C LEU A 30 12.75 -34.10 11.76
N PRO A 31 13.33 -35.34 11.70
CA PRO A 31 13.63 -36.01 10.43
C PRO A 31 12.35 -36.40 9.66
N GLY A 32 12.51 -36.67 8.35
CA GLY A 32 11.46 -37.22 7.50
C GLY A 32 10.93 -36.30 6.40
N PHE A 33 11.50 -35.09 6.25
CA PHE A 33 11.08 -34.16 5.19
C PHE A 33 11.33 -34.71 3.78
N THR A 34 12.51 -35.30 3.56
CA THR A 34 12.91 -35.83 2.25
C THR A 34 12.11 -37.04 1.79
N ASP A 35 11.42 -37.70 2.72
CA ASP A 35 10.67 -38.93 2.49
C ASP A 35 9.13 -38.68 2.39
N THR A 36 8.72 -37.39 2.49
CA THR A 36 7.31 -37.01 2.44
C THR A 36 6.79 -37.09 1.01
N PRO A 37 5.77 -37.91 0.71
CA PRO A 37 5.28 -38.11 -0.65
C PRO A 37 4.53 -36.90 -1.21
N PHE A 38 3.97 -36.03 -0.33
CA PHE A 38 3.30 -34.79 -0.68
C PHE A 38 3.85 -33.63 0.16
N PRO A 39 5.01 -33.08 -0.22
CA PRO A 39 5.74 -32.09 0.60
C PRO A 39 4.99 -30.77 0.84
N TYR A 40 3.96 -30.44 0.05
CA TYR A 40 3.14 -29.26 0.28
C TYR A 40 2.50 -29.21 1.68
N TRP A 41 2.18 -30.36 2.25
CA TRP A 41 1.64 -30.46 3.62
C TRP A 41 2.72 -30.62 4.70
N ALA A 42 3.98 -30.57 4.31
CA ALA A 42 5.07 -30.67 5.27
C ALA A 42 5.15 -29.47 6.22
N PRO A 43 5.71 -29.64 7.42
CA PRO A 43 5.95 -28.55 8.38
C PRO A 43 6.70 -27.35 7.81
N GLU A 44 7.56 -27.57 6.82
CA GLU A 44 8.31 -26.53 6.10
C GLU A 44 7.39 -25.53 5.41
N THR A 45 6.29 -25.98 4.81
CA THR A 45 5.31 -25.08 4.19
C THR A 45 4.58 -24.25 5.24
N ALA A 46 4.21 -24.85 6.38
CA ALA A 46 3.58 -24.14 7.48
C ALA A 46 4.52 -23.07 8.08
N LEU A 47 5.79 -23.42 8.28
CA LEU A 47 6.80 -22.49 8.76
C LEU A 47 7.06 -21.36 7.74
N ALA A 48 7.13 -21.70 6.45
CA ALA A 48 7.27 -20.72 5.38
C ALA A 48 6.09 -19.73 5.33
N ALA A 49 4.86 -20.23 5.50
CA ALA A 49 3.67 -19.36 5.57
C ALA A 49 3.74 -18.39 6.76
N TRP A 50 4.16 -18.87 7.94
CA TRP A 50 4.35 -18.02 9.10
C TRP A 50 5.41 -16.94 8.86
N TYR A 51 6.57 -17.28 8.28
CA TYR A 51 7.59 -16.28 7.91
C TYR A 51 7.06 -15.27 6.87
N LEU A 52 6.32 -15.75 5.85
CA LEU A 52 5.70 -14.89 4.85
C LEU A 52 4.75 -13.86 5.50
N TRP A 53 3.88 -14.29 6.42
CA TRP A 53 2.94 -13.39 7.09
C TRP A 53 3.64 -12.30 7.89
N ARG A 54 4.78 -12.62 8.48
CA ARG A 54 5.62 -11.71 9.25
C ARG A 54 6.48 -10.76 8.38
N GLY A 55 6.53 -10.99 7.06
CA GLY A 55 7.42 -10.24 6.17
C GLY A 55 8.89 -10.67 6.28
N GLU A 56 9.16 -11.88 6.75
CA GLU A 56 10.48 -12.53 6.81
C GLU A 56 10.65 -13.37 5.54
N LEU A 57 10.94 -12.68 4.40
CA LEU A 57 10.76 -13.26 3.07
C LEU A 57 11.86 -14.23 2.66
N ASP A 58 13.11 -14.01 3.07
CA ASP A 58 14.23 -14.87 2.69
C ASP A 58 14.08 -16.28 3.28
N PRO A 59 13.84 -16.48 4.61
CA PRO A 59 13.61 -17.82 5.14
C PRO A 59 12.33 -18.48 4.59
N ALA A 60 11.28 -17.70 4.27
CA ALA A 60 10.08 -18.25 3.60
C ALA A 60 10.43 -18.80 2.22
N ARG A 61 11.18 -18.05 1.42
CA ARG A 61 11.64 -18.45 0.08
C ARG A 61 12.48 -19.72 0.11
N ASP A 62 13.45 -19.79 1.03
CA ASP A 62 14.36 -20.91 1.15
C ASP A 62 13.61 -22.20 1.47
N LEU A 63 12.67 -22.16 2.41
CA LEU A 63 11.82 -23.31 2.75
C LEU A 63 10.94 -23.75 1.59
N LEU A 64 10.28 -22.81 0.89
CA LEU A 64 9.43 -23.14 -0.25
C LEU A 64 10.22 -23.72 -1.42
N ASN A 65 11.42 -23.23 -1.69
CA ASN A 65 12.31 -23.81 -2.68
C ASN A 65 12.74 -25.24 -2.29
N ALA A 66 13.00 -25.50 -1.02
CA ALA A 66 13.29 -26.85 -0.54
C ALA A 66 12.07 -27.78 -0.73
N VAL A 67 10.84 -27.29 -0.45
CA VAL A 67 9.60 -28.03 -0.71
C VAL A 67 9.45 -28.38 -2.19
N ILE A 68 9.69 -27.44 -3.10
CA ILE A 68 9.65 -27.69 -4.56
C ILE A 68 10.70 -28.76 -4.94
N ALA A 69 11.93 -28.64 -4.47
CA ALA A 69 12.99 -29.60 -4.79
C ALA A 69 12.67 -31.03 -4.31
N VAL A 70 12.03 -31.18 -3.15
CA VAL A 70 11.54 -32.49 -2.67
C VAL A 70 10.38 -32.98 -3.52
N SER A 71 9.42 -32.10 -3.85
CA SER A 71 8.27 -32.45 -4.70
C SER A 71 8.70 -32.97 -6.07
N GLU A 72 9.64 -32.30 -6.72
CA GLU A 72 10.18 -32.69 -8.03
C GLU A 72 10.91 -34.02 -7.98
N ARG A 73 11.68 -34.29 -6.91
CA ARG A 73 12.31 -35.63 -6.73
C ARG A 73 11.31 -36.76 -6.57
N HIS A 74 10.16 -36.50 -5.97
CA HIS A 74 9.09 -37.49 -5.80
C HIS A 74 8.09 -37.53 -6.98
N GLY A 75 8.28 -36.70 -8.03
CA GLY A 75 7.34 -36.59 -9.15
C GLY A 75 5.97 -36.01 -8.73
N SER A 76 5.92 -35.23 -7.64
CA SER A 76 4.71 -34.62 -7.12
C SER A 76 4.50 -33.21 -7.73
N ASP A 77 4.08 -33.16 -9.00
CA ASP A 77 3.88 -31.90 -9.73
C ASP A 77 2.81 -31.02 -9.08
N GLU A 78 1.79 -31.62 -8.48
CA GLU A 78 0.76 -30.90 -7.74
C GLU A 78 1.35 -30.17 -6.54
N SER A 79 2.11 -30.86 -5.71
CA SER A 79 2.77 -30.27 -4.54
C SER A 79 3.72 -29.11 -4.95
N ALA A 80 4.52 -29.30 -6.00
CA ALA A 80 5.40 -28.28 -6.52
C ALA A 80 4.61 -27.05 -7.03
N SER A 81 3.48 -27.29 -7.71
CA SER A 81 2.65 -26.24 -8.29
C SER A 81 1.92 -25.44 -7.22
N LEU A 82 1.34 -26.08 -6.21
CA LEU A 82 0.73 -25.40 -5.05
C LEU A 82 1.78 -24.57 -4.28
N THR A 83 2.98 -25.10 -4.13
CA THR A 83 4.08 -24.37 -3.46
C THR A 83 4.49 -23.11 -4.23
N ARG A 84 4.45 -23.14 -5.57
CA ARG A 84 4.73 -21.96 -6.41
C ARG A 84 3.76 -20.81 -6.16
N ILE A 85 2.50 -21.09 -5.80
CA ILE A 85 1.54 -20.03 -5.43
C ILE A 85 1.98 -19.30 -4.15
N ASN A 86 2.55 -20.01 -3.18
CA ASN A 86 3.11 -19.35 -1.99
C ASN A 86 4.33 -18.46 -2.37
N LEU A 87 5.17 -18.91 -3.30
CA LEU A 87 6.28 -18.10 -3.82
C LEU A 87 5.80 -16.84 -4.55
N VAL A 88 4.65 -16.87 -5.22
CA VAL A 88 4.06 -15.65 -5.79
C VAL A 88 3.91 -14.58 -4.72
N GLN A 89 3.39 -14.94 -3.53
CA GLN A 89 3.19 -13.98 -2.44
C GLN A 89 4.51 -13.48 -1.85
N VAL A 90 5.51 -14.37 -1.71
CA VAL A 90 6.86 -14.01 -1.25
C VAL A 90 7.50 -13.01 -2.20
N GLU A 91 7.52 -13.32 -3.50
CA GLU A 91 8.17 -12.48 -4.51
C GLU A 91 7.41 -11.16 -4.74
N TRP A 92 6.10 -11.17 -4.63
CA TRP A 92 5.31 -9.94 -4.69
C TRP A 92 5.67 -8.98 -3.56
N ARG A 93 5.74 -9.48 -2.31
CA ARG A 93 6.13 -8.66 -1.15
C ARG A 93 7.60 -8.20 -1.22
N ALA A 94 8.48 -9.05 -1.78
CA ALA A 94 9.89 -8.72 -2.01
C ALA A 94 10.11 -7.68 -3.13
N GLY A 95 9.08 -7.40 -3.93
CA GLY A 95 9.17 -6.50 -5.09
C GLY A 95 9.67 -7.18 -6.37
N ASN A 96 9.86 -8.50 -6.36
CA ASN A 96 10.31 -9.29 -7.51
C ASN A 96 9.13 -9.72 -8.37
N TRP A 97 8.36 -8.75 -8.88
CA TRP A 97 7.07 -9.02 -9.53
C TRP A 97 7.18 -9.82 -10.83
N ASP A 98 8.34 -9.80 -11.51
CA ASP A 98 8.58 -10.66 -12.67
C ASP A 98 8.73 -12.13 -12.26
N ALA A 99 9.42 -12.42 -11.17
CA ALA A 99 9.50 -13.75 -10.60
C ALA A 99 8.13 -14.24 -10.11
N ALA A 100 7.38 -13.39 -9.42
CA ALA A 100 6.00 -13.69 -9.01
C ALA A 100 5.13 -14.06 -10.23
N ALA A 101 5.21 -13.30 -11.32
CA ALA A 101 4.48 -13.58 -12.56
C ALA A 101 4.91 -14.90 -13.21
N ALA A 102 6.20 -15.23 -13.18
CA ALA A 102 6.72 -16.50 -13.69
C ALA A 102 6.17 -17.71 -12.91
N TYR A 103 6.12 -17.62 -11.58
CA TYR A 103 5.53 -18.67 -10.72
C TYR A 103 4.02 -18.81 -10.98
N ALA A 104 3.28 -17.72 -11.09
CA ALA A 104 1.85 -17.76 -11.43
C ALA A 104 1.61 -18.37 -12.81
N ALA A 105 2.44 -18.03 -13.81
CA ALA A 105 2.34 -18.62 -15.16
C ALA A 105 2.65 -20.13 -15.14
N ALA A 106 3.61 -20.58 -14.35
CA ALA A 106 3.93 -22.00 -14.20
C ALA A 106 2.76 -22.77 -13.58
N TYR A 107 2.14 -22.22 -12.51
CA TYR A 107 0.93 -22.80 -11.93
C TYR A 107 -0.22 -22.88 -12.93
N ASN A 108 -0.49 -21.82 -13.67
CA ASN A 108 -1.57 -21.78 -14.65
C ASN A 108 -1.35 -22.77 -15.82
N ARG A 109 -0.10 -23.04 -16.22
CA ARG A 109 0.19 -24.10 -17.22
C ARG A 109 -0.17 -25.46 -16.65
N TRP A 110 0.34 -25.80 -15.49
CA TRP A 110 0.05 -27.07 -14.79
C TRP A 110 -1.45 -27.29 -14.63
N SER A 111 -2.18 -26.27 -14.16
CA SER A 111 -3.63 -26.31 -13.96
C SER A 111 -4.38 -26.65 -15.27
N ARG A 112 -3.99 -26.05 -16.40
CA ARG A 112 -4.61 -26.32 -17.71
C ARG A 112 -4.27 -27.71 -18.23
N GLU A 113 -3.03 -28.16 -18.03
CA GLU A 113 -2.55 -29.47 -18.51
C GLU A 113 -3.21 -30.63 -17.72
N THR A 114 -3.50 -30.44 -16.46
CA THR A 114 -4.11 -31.44 -15.59
C THR A 114 -5.63 -31.37 -15.53
N GLY A 115 -6.24 -30.31 -16.08
CA GLY A 115 -7.67 -30.04 -15.95
C GLY A 115 -8.09 -29.57 -14.56
N ASN A 116 -7.14 -29.33 -13.66
CA ASN A 116 -7.41 -28.74 -12.36
C ASN A 116 -7.71 -27.25 -12.55
N HIS A 117 -8.90 -26.82 -12.18
CA HIS A 117 -9.27 -25.41 -12.27
C HIS A 117 -8.47 -24.58 -11.26
N PRO A 118 -8.11 -23.34 -11.61
CA PRO A 118 -7.47 -22.44 -10.65
C PRO A 118 -8.44 -22.19 -9.50
N HIS A 119 -8.14 -22.77 -8.35
CA HIS A 119 -8.85 -22.46 -7.12
C HIS A 119 -8.65 -20.99 -6.73
N GLY A 120 -9.51 -20.46 -5.89
CA GLY A 120 -9.55 -19.03 -5.52
C GLY A 120 -8.20 -18.42 -5.12
N VAL A 121 -7.27 -19.21 -4.52
CA VAL A 121 -5.92 -18.73 -4.18
C VAL A 121 -5.08 -18.38 -5.41
N ALA A 122 -5.29 -19.06 -6.55
CA ALA A 122 -4.62 -18.72 -7.81
C ALA A 122 -5.20 -17.44 -8.43
N ALA A 123 -6.52 -17.28 -8.38
CA ALA A 123 -7.19 -16.04 -8.79
C ALA A 123 -6.66 -14.85 -7.98
N TYR A 124 -6.53 -15.00 -6.66
CA TYR A 124 -5.90 -14.02 -5.79
C TYR A 124 -4.46 -13.67 -6.24
N ALA A 125 -3.61 -14.68 -6.41
CA ALA A 125 -2.20 -14.46 -6.73
C ALA A 125 -2.03 -13.73 -8.07
N VAL A 126 -2.79 -14.12 -9.11
CA VAL A 126 -2.72 -13.50 -10.44
C VAL A 126 -3.32 -12.10 -10.42
N SER A 127 -4.46 -11.90 -9.77
CA SER A 127 -5.09 -10.58 -9.66
C SER A 127 -4.21 -9.59 -8.90
N LEU A 128 -3.51 -10.04 -7.84
CA LEU A 128 -2.56 -9.21 -7.10
C LEU A 128 -1.42 -8.69 -7.97
N ILE A 129 -0.84 -9.56 -8.82
CA ILE A 129 0.22 -9.18 -9.77
C ILE A 129 -0.34 -8.18 -10.80
N LYS A 130 -1.52 -8.46 -11.35
CA LYS A 130 -2.18 -7.58 -12.33
C LYS A 130 -2.50 -6.21 -11.74
N ALA A 131 -2.99 -6.18 -10.51
CA ALA A 131 -3.26 -4.94 -9.76
C ALA A 131 -1.97 -4.14 -9.57
N GLY A 132 -0.89 -4.78 -9.11
CA GLY A 132 0.41 -4.13 -8.96
C GLY A 132 0.92 -3.52 -10.27
N ARG A 133 0.80 -4.23 -11.38
CA ARG A 133 1.25 -3.82 -12.73
C ARG A 133 0.31 -2.83 -13.43
N GLY A 134 -0.77 -2.38 -12.81
CA GLY A 134 -1.70 -1.41 -13.36
C GLY A 134 -2.70 -1.95 -14.38
N ASN A 135 -2.82 -3.27 -14.51
CA ASN A 135 -3.86 -3.91 -15.32
C ASN A 135 -5.18 -4.00 -14.52
N ILE A 136 -5.74 -2.84 -14.18
CA ILE A 136 -6.79 -2.68 -13.16
C ILE A 136 -8.06 -3.46 -13.52
N ASP A 137 -8.57 -3.30 -14.74
CA ASP A 137 -9.82 -3.96 -15.16
C ASP A 137 -9.71 -5.48 -15.11
N HIS A 138 -8.61 -6.03 -15.63
CA HIS A 138 -8.36 -7.46 -15.60
C HIS A 138 -8.10 -7.99 -14.19
N ALA A 139 -7.41 -7.20 -13.33
CA ALA A 139 -7.23 -7.57 -11.93
C ALA A 139 -8.57 -7.61 -11.19
N ARG A 140 -9.44 -6.64 -11.44
CA ARG A 140 -10.79 -6.55 -10.86
C ARG A 140 -11.65 -7.73 -11.28
N GLU A 141 -11.70 -8.04 -12.58
CA GLU A 141 -12.44 -9.17 -13.13
C GLU A 141 -11.99 -10.51 -12.50
N LEU A 142 -10.68 -10.77 -12.49
CA LEU A 142 -10.13 -11.99 -11.90
C LEU A 142 -10.42 -12.10 -10.40
N ALA A 143 -10.24 -11.01 -9.65
CA ALA A 143 -10.49 -11.03 -8.22
C ALA A 143 -11.99 -11.19 -7.89
N ALA A 144 -12.88 -10.55 -8.65
CA ALA A 144 -14.33 -10.70 -8.49
C ALA A 144 -14.79 -12.13 -8.78
N THR A 145 -14.35 -12.69 -9.92
CA THR A 145 -14.59 -14.11 -10.26
C THR A 145 -14.03 -15.04 -9.18
N GLY A 146 -12.84 -14.71 -8.63
CA GLY A 146 -12.24 -15.47 -7.53
C GLY A 146 -13.07 -15.44 -6.25
N VAL A 147 -13.72 -14.32 -5.94
CA VAL A 147 -14.67 -14.22 -4.81
C VAL A 147 -15.88 -15.13 -5.05
N GLU A 148 -16.53 -15.03 -6.22
CA GLU A 148 -17.72 -15.80 -6.57
C GLU A 148 -17.45 -17.32 -6.51
N GLN A 149 -16.33 -17.76 -7.09
CA GLN A 149 -15.93 -19.17 -7.06
C GLN A 149 -15.64 -19.66 -5.64
N ALA A 150 -14.86 -18.89 -4.87
CA ALA A 150 -14.51 -19.25 -3.51
C ALA A 150 -15.74 -19.30 -2.59
N GLU A 151 -16.73 -18.43 -2.78
CA GLU A 151 -17.99 -18.48 -2.05
C GLU A 151 -18.82 -19.72 -2.41
N ALA A 152 -18.91 -20.08 -3.69
CA ALA A 152 -19.59 -21.30 -4.14
C ALA A 152 -18.94 -22.57 -3.57
N GLU A 153 -17.63 -22.58 -3.44
CA GLU A 153 -16.83 -23.68 -2.87
C GLU A 153 -16.72 -23.63 -1.34
N ARG A 154 -17.23 -22.57 -0.71
CA ARG A 154 -17.06 -22.27 0.73
C ARG A 154 -15.60 -22.12 1.15
N ASP A 155 -14.74 -21.69 0.23
CA ASP A 155 -13.35 -21.34 0.50
C ASP A 155 -13.25 -19.90 1.02
N VAL A 156 -13.47 -19.77 2.31
CA VAL A 156 -13.47 -18.47 3.01
C VAL A 156 -12.13 -17.75 2.89
N MET A 157 -11.02 -18.52 2.82
CA MET A 157 -9.68 -17.95 2.73
C MET A 157 -9.45 -17.27 1.38
N SER A 158 -9.71 -17.95 0.29
CA SER A 158 -9.54 -17.41 -1.05
C SER A 158 -10.46 -16.21 -1.31
N ALA A 159 -11.72 -16.30 -0.82
CA ALA A 159 -12.66 -15.18 -0.88
C ALA A 159 -12.11 -13.93 -0.16
N ALA A 160 -11.56 -14.10 1.05
CA ALA A 160 -10.96 -13.00 1.81
C ALA A 160 -9.76 -12.36 1.09
N LEU A 161 -8.88 -13.17 0.53
CA LEU A 161 -7.69 -12.68 -0.19
C LEU A 161 -8.06 -11.96 -1.49
N CYS A 162 -9.04 -12.46 -2.25
CA CYS A 162 -9.56 -11.79 -3.45
C CYS A 162 -10.23 -10.46 -3.10
N ARG A 163 -11.02 -10.41 -2.02
CA ARG A 163 -11.62 -9.17 -1.53
C ARG A 163 -10.57 -8.14 -1.11
N TRP A 164 -9.49 -8.58 -0.48
CA TRP A 164 -8.39 -7.67 -0.17
C TRP A 164 -7.79 -7.05 -1.43
N VAL A 165 -7.58 -7.82 -2.50
CA VAL A 165 -7.09 -7.26 -3.78
C VAL A 165 -8.05 -6.21 -4.32
N LEU A 166 -9.37 -6.47 -4.29
CA LEU A 166 -10.38 -5.50 -4.72
C LEU A 166 -10.32 -4.21 -3.88
N GLY A 167 -10.23 -4.34 -2.55
CA GLY A 167 -10.05 -3.19 -1.67
C GLY A 167 -8.76 -2.40 -1.95
N LEU A 168 -7.65 -3.10 -2.25
CA LEU A 168 -6.38 -2.48 -2.61
C LEU A 168 -6.46 -1.71 -3.94
N LEU A 169 -7.22 -2.22 -4.93
CA LEU A 169 -7.50 -1.54 -6.18
C LEU A 169 -8.26 -0.22 -5.95
N GLU A 170 -9.30 -0.23 -5.12
CA GLU A 170 -10.06 0.98 -4.80
C GLU A 170 -9.19 2.02 -4.08
N LEU A 171 -8.36 1.60 -3.12
CA LEU A 171 -7.41 2.50 -2.46
C LEU A 171 -6.38 3.09 -3.44
N SER A 172 -5.94 2.32 -4.43
CA SER A 172 -5.04 2.81 -5.47
C SER A 172 -5.68 3.85 -6.39
N ALA A 173 -7.02 3.82 -6.49
CA ALA A 173 -7.85 4.79 -7.21
C ALA A 173 -8.27 6.01 -6.35
N ASP A 174 -7.79 6.12 -5.10
CA ASP A 174 -8.15 7.15 -4.12
C ASP A 174 -9.66 7.10 -3.75
N ASP A 175 -10.28 5.90 -3.79
CA ASP A 175 -11.67 5.64 -3.38
C ASP A 175 -11.77 4.76 -2.12
N PRO A 176 -11.54 5.33 -0.94
CA PRO A 176 -11.63 4.58 0.32
C PRO A 176 -13.05 4.12 0.65
N ALA A 177 -14.09 4.79 0.14
CA ALA A 177 -15.46 4.40 0.39
C ALA A 177 -15.82 3.08 -0.33
N ALA A 178 -15.41 2.93 -1.59
CA ALA A 178 -15.56 1.69 -2.33
C ALA A 178 -14.72 0.55 -1.72
N ALA A 179 -13.51 0.87 -1.22
CA ALA A 179 -12.65 -0.11 -0.55
C ALA A 179 -13.31 -0.76 0.67
N LEU A 180 -14.11 -0.02 1.44
CA LEU A 180 -14.81 -0.55 2.62
C LEU A 180 -15.77 -1.69 2.25
N GLY A 181 -16.47 -1.60 1.13
CA GLY A 181 -17.37 -2.66 0.67
C GLY A 181 -16.68 -4.02 0.50
N TRP A 182 -15.39 -4.01 0.19
CA TRP A 182 -14.58 -5.21 0.02
C TRP A 182 -13.87 -5.64 1.30
N LEU A 183 -13.42 -4.70 2.13
CA LEU A 183 -12.55 -4.99 3.28
C LEU A 183 -13.32 -5.29 4.57
N GLU A 184 -14.52 -4.73 4.77
CA GLU A 184 -15.33 -5.00 5.98
C GLU A 184 -15.76 -6.48 6.08
N PRO A 185 -16.22 -7.16 5.01
CA PRO A 185 -16.54 -8.59 5.09
C PRO A 185 -15.35 -9.47 5.48
N VAL A 186 -14.11 -9.05 5.14
CA VAL A 186 -12.89 -9.77 5.56
C VAL A 186 -12.66 -9.60 7.06
N ALA A 187 -12.94 -8.42 7.61
CA ALA A 187 -12.84 -8.19 9.05
C ALA A 187 -13.85 -9.01 9.84
N ASP A 188 -15.07 -9.10 9.36
CA ASP A 188 -16.13 -9.92 9.99
C ASP A 188 -15.75 -11.41 9.97
N MET A 189 -15.26 -11.89 8.84
CA MET A 189 -14.77 -13.27 8.71
C MET A 189 -13.58 -13.54 9.64
N GLN A 190 -12.61 -12.64 9.70
CA GLN A 190 -11.45 -12.78 10.59
C GLN A 190 -11.87 -12.86 12.06
N GLN A 191 -12.81 -12.02 12.47
CA GLN A 191 -13.35 -11.99 13.83
C GLN A 191 -14.13 -13.27 14.15
N ALA A 192 -15.03 -13.69 13.26
CA ALA A 192 -15.82 -14.90 13.42
C ALA A 192 -14.95 -16.17 13.49
N GLY A 193 -13.84 -16.18 12.72
CA GLY A 193 -12.88 -17.30 12.71
C GLY A 193 -11.88 -17.28 13.86
N GLY A 194 -11.89 -16.29 14.75
CA GLY A 194 -10.94 -16.17 15.85
C GLY A 194 -9.48 -16.01 15.38
N ILE A 195 -9.26 -15.43 14.20
CA ILE A 195 -7.93 -15.31 13.58
C ILE A 195 -7.18 -14.14 14.18
N GLY A 196 -6.17 -14.45 14.99
CA GLY A 196 -5.33 -13.47 15.68
C GLY A 196 -4.02 -13.12 14.98
N GLU A 197 -3.62 -13.86 13.93
CA GLU A 197 -2.42 -13.59 13.12
C GLU A 197 -2.70 -12.45 12.12
N PRO A 198 -2.04 -11.27 12.28
CA PRO A 198 -2.37 -10.08 11.51
C PRO A 198 -1.92 -10.15 10.04
N GLY A 199 -0.89 -10.93 9.74
CA GLY A 199 -0.30 -11.03 8.40
C GLY A 199 -0.94 -12.08 7.49
N ARG A 200 -1.79 -12.98 8.05
CA ARG A 200 -2.48 -14.02 7.28
C ARG A 200 -3.41 -13.42 6.24
N PHE A 201 -4.17 -12.41 6.63
CA PHE A 201 -4.97 -11.57 5.75
C PHE A 201 -4.48 -10.13 5.87
N PRO A 202 -3.72 -9.62 4.91
CA PRO A 202 -2.99 -8.35 5.06
C PRO A 202 -3.85 -7.10 4.84
N PHE A 203 -5.17 -7.19 5.01
CA PHE A 203 -6.14 -6.13 4.76
C PHE A 203 -6.28 -5.11 5.89
N THR A 204 -5.92 -5.48 7.12
CA THR A 204 -6.21 -4.67 8.32
C THR A 204 -5.66 -3.23 8.25
N PRO A 205 -4.41 -2.98 7.83
CA PRO A 205 -3.92 -1.60 7.68
C PRO A 205 -4.72 -0.81 6.65
N ASP A 206 -5.12 -1.45 5.56
CA ASP A 206 -5.89 -0.85 4.46
C ASP A 206 -7.30 -0.49 4.89
N LEU A 207 -7.93 -1.34 5.68
CA LEU A 207 -9.24 -1.08 6.29
C LEU A 207 -9.19 0.10 7.27
N ILE A 208 -8.14 0.20 8.10
CA ILE A 208 -7.94 1.32 9.01
C ILE A 208 -7.79 2.63 8.24
N GLU A 209 -7.03 2.64 7.16
CA GLU A 209 -6.85 3.80 6.28
C GLU A 209 -8.15 4.21 5.63
N ALA A 210 -8.94 3.26 5.12
CA ALA A 210 -10.24 3.51 4.52
C ALA A 210 -11.25 4.08 5.54
N TRP A 211 -11.33 3.53 6.75
CA TRP A 211 -12.16 4.10 7.82
C TRP A 211 -11.71 5.50 8.23
N ALA A 212 -10.41 5.72 8.37
CA ALA A 212 -9.87 7.03 8.70
C ALA A 212 -10.23 8.07 7.61
N ALA A 213 -10.07 7.71 6.33
CA ALA A 213 -10.37 8.59 5.21
C ALA A 213 -11.87 8.91 5.07
N THR A 214 -12.76 7.98 5.47
CA THR A 214 -14.23 8.16 5.45
C THR A 214 -14.80 8.73 6.77
N GLY A 215 -13.93 9.10 7.73
CA GLY A 215 -14.34 9.72 8.99
C GLY A 215 -14.81 8.76 10.08
N GLN A 216 -14.67 7.45 9.91
CA GLN A 216 -15.04 6.42 10.90
C GLN A 216 -13.91 6.24 11.92
N LEU A 217 -13.55 7.32 12.61
CA LEU A 217 -12.32 7.41 13.41
C LEU A 217 -12.28 6.47 14.62
N ASP A 218 -13.41 6.17 15.25
CA ASP A 218 -13.47 5.28 16.40
C ASP A 218 -13.26 3.81 15.98
N ARG A 219 -13.84 3.40 14.86
CA ARG A 219 -13.60 2.06 14.28
C ARG A 219 -12.14 1.89 13.88
N ALA A 220 -11.58 2.90 13.20
CA ALA A 220 -10.17 2.93 12.83
C ALA A 220 -9.26 2.85 14.06
N ALA A 221 -9.55 3.61 15.12
CA ALA A 221 -8.77 3.61 16.35
C ALA A 221 -8.82 2.26 17.08
N SER A 222 -10.00 1.66 17.21
CA SER A 222 -10.17 0.34 17.83
C SER A 222 -9.39 -0.74 17.11
N ARG A 223 -9.51 -0.78 15.76
CA ARG A 223 -8.80 -1.77 14.94
C ARG A 223 -7.27 -1.54 14.94
N LEU A 224 -6.84 -0.29 14.95
CA LEU A 224 -5.43 0.06 15.09
C LEU A 224 -4.86 -0.44 16.40
N ALA A 225 -5.58 -0.26 17.52
CA ALA A 225 -5.15 -0.75 18.83
C ALA A 225 -4.96 -2.27 18.81
N TRP A 226 -5.86 -3.03 18.17
CA TRP A 226 -5.71 -4.47 17.98
C TRP A 226 -4.46 -4.82 17.17
N LEU A 227 -4.20 -4.11 16.04
CA LEU A 227 -3.04 -4.37 15.19
C LEU A 227 -1.72 -4.05 15.91
N GLN A 228 -1.67 -2.96 16.66
CA GLN A 228 -0.51 -2.57 17.47
C GLN A 228 -0.27 -3.55 18.63
N ASP A 229 -1.32 -4.06 19.25
CA ASP A 229 -1.20 -5.09 20.28
C ASP A 229 -0.64 -6.39 19.71
N ALA A 230 -1.18 -6.85 18.60
CA ALA A 230 -0.67 -8.03 17.90
C ALA A 230 0.81 -7.82 17.48
N ALA A 231 1.17 -6.64 16.97
CA ALA A 231 2.54 -6.31 16.60
C ALA A 231 3.53 -6.44 17.77
N ARG A 232 3.13 -5.99 18.96
CA ARG A 232 3.96 -6.10 20.19
C ARG A 232 3.99 -7.52 20.73
N ARG A 233 2.81 -8.13 20.94
CA ARG A 233 2.67 -9.43 21.58
C ARG A 233 3.31 -10.57 20.79
N LEU A 234 3.23 -10.48 19.46
CA LEU A 234 3.79 -11.48 18.55
C LEU A 234 5.20 -11.11 18.04
N ASP A 235 5.76 -9.99 18.48
CA ASP A 235 6.98 -9.42 17.91
C ASP A 235 6.95 -9.42 16.36
N HIS A 236 5.90 -8.88 15.77
CA HIS A 236 5.54 -9.07 14.38
C HIS A 236 6.00 -7.90 13.49
N PRO A 237 7.10 -8.04 12.71
CA PRO A 237 7.70 -6.93 11.97
C PRO A 237 6.77 -6.28 10.95
N TRP A 238 6.06 -7.07 10.14
CA TRP A 238 5.12 -6.53 9.16
C TRP A 238 3.99 -5.74 9.83
N ALA A 239 3.44 -6.24 10.93
CA ALA A 239 2.39 -5.54 11.67
C ALA A 239 2.90 -4.23 12.30
N ARG A 240 4.16 -4.17 12.77
CA ARG A 240 4.77 -2.92 13.26
C ARG A 240 4.84 -1.88 12.16
N ILE A 241 5.36 -2.25 10.98
CA ILE A 241 5.49 -1.35 9.83
C ILE A 241 4.12 -0.82 9.42
N THR A 242 3.18 -1.71 9.21
CA THR A 242 1.86 -1.35 8.66
C THR A 242 0.96 -0.65 9.67
N SER A 243 1.09 -0.96 10.98
CA SER A 243 0.39 -0.21 12.02
C SER A 243 0.91 1.23 12.16
N GLY A 244 2.21 1.47 11.96
CA GLY A 244 2.77 2.82 11.93
C GLY A 244 2.19 3.65 10.78
N ARG A 245 2.05 3.07 9.59
CA ARG A 245 1.41 3.68 8.43
C ARG A 245 -0.08 3.96 8.67
N ALA A 246 -0.81 2.99 9.17
CA ALA A 246 -2.23 3.11 9.48
C ALA A 246 -2.49 4.14 10.61
N HIS A 247 -1.61 4.19 11.61
CA HIS A 247 -1.66 5.21 12.68
C HIS A 247 -1.49 6.61 12.12
N ALA A 248 -0.53 6.80 11.21
CA ALA A 248 -0.34 8.10 10.55
C ALA A 248 -1.57 8.52 9.73
N ALA A 249 -2.23 7.59 9.03
CA ALA A 249 -3.47 7.88 8.31
C ALA A 249 -4.59 8.35 9.27
N LEU A 250 -4.75 7.69 10.42
CA LEU A 250 -5.71 8.10 11.46
C LEU A 250 -5.38 9.49 12.04
N LEU A 251 -4.09 9.77 12.33
CA LEU A 251 -3.66 11.08 12.81
C LEU A 251 -3.88 12.19 11.77
N LEU A 252 -3.65 11.90 10.50
CA LEU A 252 -3.99 12.83 9.40
C LEU A 252 -5.47 13.15 9.33
N ALA A 253 -6.34 12.16 9.56
CA ALA A 253 -7.79 12.35 9.62
C ALA A 253 -8.20 13.18 10.86
N ARG A 254 -7.48 13.02 11.97
CA ARG A 254 -7.62 13.84 13.20
C ARG A 254 -6.98 15.23 13.10
N ARG A 255 -6.44 15.59 11.93
CA ARG A 255 -5.79 16.87 11.66
C ARG A 255 -4.52 17.14 12.48
N ASP A 256 -3.78 16.09 12.83
CA ASP A 256 -2.47 16.15 13.47
C ASP A 256 -1.37 15.64 12.50
N PRO A 257 -0.95 16.47 11.53
CA PRO A 257 0.03 16.05 10.54
C PRO A 257 1.44 15.91 11.11
N ALA A 258 1.79 16.62 12.18
CA ALA A 258 3.11 16.50 12.80
C ALA A 258 3.27 15.13 13.50
N ALA A 259 2.27 14.72 14.30
CA ALA A 259 2.26 13.38 14.91
C ALA A 259 2.18 12.28 13.84
N ALA A 260 1.43 12.49 12.74
CA ALA A 260 1.37 11.55 11.62
C ALA A 260 2.74 11.34 10.97
N ALA A 261 3.47 12.42 10.69
CA ALA A 261 4.81 12.34 10.13
C ALA A 261 5.77 11.57 11.05
N ALA A 262 5.73 11.84 12.36
CA ALA A 262 6.56 11.15 13.34
C ALA A 262 6.21 9.64 13.42
N ALA A 263 4.93 9.30 13.44
CA ALA A 263 4.47 7.91 13.55
C ALA A 263 4.93 7.04 12.36
N VAL A 264 4.79 7.53 11.12
CA VAL A 264 5.20 6.75 9.95
C VAL A 264 6.73 6.79 9.74
N ALA A 265 7.41 7.89 10.04
CA ALA A 265 8.86 7.98 9.94
C ALA A 265 9.56 6.94 10.83
N ALA A 266 9.01 6.62 11.99
CA ALA A 266 9.56 5.66 12.93
C ALA A 266 9.65 4.22 12.35
N VAL A 267 8.80 3.84 11.39
CA VAL A 267 8.74 2.47 10.83
C VAL A 267 9.45 2.32 9.48
N ILE A 268 9.82 3.42 8.83
CA ILE A 268 10.50 3.40 7.53
C ILE A 268 11.85 2.66 7.58
N PRO A 269 12.71 2.84 8.60
CA PRO A 269 13.98 2.09 8.68
C PRO A 269 13.76 0.58 8.68
N GLU A 270 12.76 0.09 9.42
CA GLU A 270 12.45 -1.34 9.47
C GLU A 270 11.90 -1.83 8.12
N ALA A 271 11.04 -1.06 7.43
CA ALA A 271 10.54 -1.40 6.10
C ALA A 271 11.68 -1.55 5.07
N ARG A 272 12.71 -0.69 5.14
CA ARG A 272 13.94 -0.78 4.31
C ARG A 272 14.78 -2.01 4.66
N GLN A 273 15.04 -2.22 5.95
CA GLN A 273 15.84 -3.34 6.43
C GLN A 273 15.22 -4.69 6.02
N ARG A 274 13.89 -4.79 6.11
CA ARG A 274 13.12 -5.98 5.75
C ARG A 274 12.93 -6.17 4.24
N ARG A 275 13.37 -5.20 3.43
CA ARG A 275 13.20 -5.22 1.97
C ARG A 275 11.75 -5.44 1.54
N LEU A 276 10.84 -4.62 2.12
CA LEU A 276 9.42 -4.61 1.80
C LEU A 276 9.09 -3.36 0.97
N PRO A 277 9.47 -3.31 -0.32
CA PRO A 277 9.47 -2.07 -1.10
C PRO A 277 8.06 -1.51 -1.33
N PHE A 278 7.03 -2.36 -1.43
CA PHE A 278 5.66 -1.89 -1.57
C PHE A 278 5.17 -1.18 -0.30
N GLU A 279 5.43 -1.76 0.88
CA GLU A 279 5.11 -1.13 2.17
C GLU A 279 5.95 0.14 2.40
N LEU A 280 7.23 0.14 2.01
CA LEU A 280 8.09 1.30 2.06
C LEU A 280 7.51 2.45 1.20
N GLY A 281 7.13 2.18 -0.04
CA GLY A 281 6.52 3.18 -0.93
C GLY A 281 5.26 3.79 -0.34
N ARG A 282 4.40 2.96 0.27
CA ARG A 282 3.18 3.42 0.96
C ARG A 282 3.48 4.25 2.20
N CYS A 283 4.47 3.86 3.02
CA CYS A 283 4.92 4.65 4.17
C CYS A 283 5.46 6.03 3.72
N LEU A 284 6.29 6.07 2.68
CA LEU A 284 6.85 7.31 2.13
C LEU A 284 5.76 8.23 1.55
N LEU A 285 4.75 7.67 0.90
CA LEU A 285 3.60 8.42 0.40
C LEU A 285 2.84 9.09 1.56
N VAL A 286 2.52 8.34 2.61
CA VAL A 286 1.83 8.88 3.80
C VAL A 286 2.71 9.91 4.51
N LEU A 287 4.03 9.69 4.63
CA LEU A 287 4.97 10.65 5.20
C LEU A 287 4.97 11.97 4.41
N GLY A 288 5.07 11.90 3.08
CA GLY A 288 5.05 13.09 2.25
C GLY A 288 3.73 13.86 2.32
N ILE A 289 2.59 13.17 2.44
CA ILE A 289 1.29 13.80 2.67
C ILE A 289 1.26 14.51 4.03
N ALA A 290 1.76 13.86 5.09
CA ALA A 290 1.82 14.42 6.43
C ALA A 290 2.70 15.68 6.48
N GLN A 291 3.92 15.59 5.96
CA GLN A 291 4.87 16.71 5.88
C GLN A 291 4.31 17.88 5.04
N ARG A 292 3.60 17.58 3.93
CA ARG A 292 2.95 18.63 3.12
C ARG A 292 1.86 19.36 3.92
N LYS A 293 1.03 18.61 4.66
CA LYS A 293 -0.02 19.21 5.50
C LYS A 293 0.57 19.98 6.70
N ASP A 294 1.73 19.57 7.19
CA ASP A 294 2.51 20.25 8.23
C ASP A 294 3.39 21.39 7.68
N ARG A 295 3.24 21.75 6.39
CA ARG A 295 3.98 22.83 5.70
C ARG A 295 5.49 22.60 5.55
N GLN A 296 5.99 21.40 5.80
CA GLN A 296 7.38 20.99 5.61
C GLN A 296 7.64 20.65 4.12
N ARG A 297 7.56 21.66 3.24
CA ARG A 297 7.51 21.47 1.78
C ARG A 297 8.74 20.77 1.19
N ARG A 298 9.94 21.03 1.73
CA ARG A 298 11.17 20.40 1.24
C ARG A 298 11.19 18.93 1.56
N ASP A 299 10.91 18.58 2.81
CA ASP A 299 10.90 17.20 3.29
C ASP A 299 9.79 16.39 2.61
N ALA A 300 8.59 17.00 2.45
CA ALA A 300 7.50 16.41 1.68
C ALA A 300 7.90 16.12 0.22
N ALA A 301 8.66 17.03 -0.42
CA ALA A 301 9.16 16.80 -1.76
C ALA A 301 10.09 15.58 -1.81
N THR A 302 11.05 15.50 -0.89
CA THR A 302 12.00 14.39 -0.79
C THR A 302 11.28 13.04 -0.57
N SER A 303 10.36 12.99 0.39
CA SER A 303 9.61 11.76 0.69
C SER A 303 8.73 11.31 -0.48
N LEU A 304 8.07 12.25 -1.17
CA LEU A 304 7.23 11.92 -2.33
C LEU A 304 8.06 11.53 -3.56
N ASP A 305 9.20 12.17 -3.80
CA ASP A 305 10.12 11.81 -4.87
C ASP A 305 10.69 10.40 -4.65
N GLU A 306 11.01 10.02 -3.40
CA GLU A 306 11.41 8.67 -3.05
C GLU A 306 10.27 7.66 -3.21
N ALA A 307 9.03 8.00 -2.83
CA ALA A 307 7.85 7.15 -3.05
C ALA A 307 7.63 6.87 -4.54
N ILE A 308 7.72 7.92 -5.39
CA ILE A 308 7.60 7.81 -6.85
C ILE A 308 8.68 6.88 -7.41
N ALA A 309 9.94 7.03 -6.97
CA ALA A 309 11.04 6.18 -7.39
C ALA A 309 10.83 4.72 -6.96
N THR A 310 10.39 4.50 -5.72
CA THR A 310 10.12 3.16 -5.17
C THR A 310 9.01 2.45 -5.96
N PHE A 311 7.89 3.12 -6.21
CA PHE A 311 6.79 2.55 -7.00
C PHE A 311 7.18 2.37 -8.47
N GLY A 312 7.98 3.29 -9.02
CA GLY A 312 8.53 3.15 -10.39
C GLY A 312 9.44 1.94 -10.52
N GLY A 313 10.33 1.68 -9.54
CA GLY A 313 11.18 0.49 -9.50
C GLY A 313 10.41 -0.82 -9.39
N LEU A 314 9.25 -0.81 -8.73
CA LEU A 314 8.33 -1.95 -8.68
C LEU A 314 7.53 -2.14 -9.98
N GLY A 315 7.44 -1.12 -10.84
CA GLY A 315 6.49 -1.09 -11.95
C GLY A 315 5.04 -1.00 -11.48
N ALA A 316 4.77 -0.16 -10.46
CA ALA A 316 3.47 0.06 -9.82
C ALA A 316 2.85 1.41 -10.28
N PRO A 317 2.33 1.52 -11.53
CA PRO A 317 2.00 2.80 -12.15
C PRO A 317 0.87 3.55 -11.42
N GLN A 318 -0.11 2.85 -10.83
CA GLN A 318 -1.20 3.49 -10.11
C GLN A 318 -0.70 4.18 -8.83
N TRP A 319 0.08 3.46 -8.03
CA TRP A 319 0.67 4.01 -6.81
C TRP A 319 1.68 5.10 -7.11
N GLN A 320 2.44 4.95 -8.20
CA GLN A 320 3.36 5.99 -8.67
C GLN A 320 2.60 7.26 -9.07
N ALA A 321 1.49 7.12 -9.80
CA ALA A 321 0.64 8.26 -10.18
C ALA A 321 0.01 8.94 -8.96
N LEU A 322 -0.44 8.17 -7.96
CA LEU A 322 -0.97 8.70 -6.70
C LEU A 322 0.09 9.54 -5.96
N ALA A 323 1.33 9.03 -5.85
CA ALA A 323 2.44 9.76 -5.25
C ALA A 323 2.80 11.02 -6.05
N ALA A 324 2.83 10.93 -7.39
CA ALA A 324 3.08 12.07 -8.28
C ALA A 324 2.00 13.15 -8.16
N ALA A 325 0.72 12.77 -8.02
CA ALA A 325 -0.37 13.71 -7.78
C ALA A 325 -0.19 14.47 -6.45
N GLN A 326 0.23 13.78 -5.38
CA GLN A 326 0.56 14.44 -4.11
C GLN A 326 1.78 15.35 -4.23
N ARG A 327 2.79 14.96 -5.02
CA ARG A 327 3.99 15.75 -5.29
C ARG A 327 3.65 17.03 -6.07
N ALA A 328 2.76 16.94 -7.05
CA ALA A 328 2.31 18.09 -7.83
C ALA A 328 1.58 19.13 -6.95
N ARG A 329 0.89 18.72 -5.89
CA ARG A 329 0.25 19.64 -4.93
C ARG A 329 1.26 20.49 -4.11
N LEU A 330 2.55 20.16 -4.15
CA LEU A 330 3.62 20.97 -3.59
C LEU A 330 4.08 22.10 -4.52
N ALA A 331 3.86 21.99 -5.83
CA ALA A 331 4.11 23.08 -6.72
C ALA A 331 3.33 24.30 -6.19
N PRO A 332 3.92 25.51 -6.16
CA PRO A 332 3.11 26.70 -5.97
C PRO A 332 2.06 26.60 -7.08
N GLY A 333 0.80 26.45 -6.69
CA GLY A 333 -0.29 26.65 -7.64
C GLY A 333 -0.01 27.95 -8.36
N PRO A 334 -0.42 28.14 -9.61
CA PRO A 334 -0.38 29.46 -10.19
C PRO A 334 -1.05 30.35 -9.17
N ASP A 335 -0.23 31.14 -8.45
CA ASP A 335 -0.71 32.07 -7.43
C ASP A 335 -1.45 33.15 -8.20
N HIS A 336 -2.70 32.82 -8.57
CA HIS A 336 -3.61 33.75 -9.23
C HIS A 336 -4.07 34.85 -8.27
N SER A 337 -3.80 34.68 -6.94
CA SER A 337 -4.09 35.71 -5.96
C SER A 337 -3.01 36.79 -5.98
N LEU A 338 -3.46 38.00 -6.18
CA LEU A 338 -2.59 39.15 -6.08
C LEU A 338 -2.20 39.40 -4.62
N THR A 339 -0.91 39.62 -4.35
CA THR A 339 -0.46 40.13 -3.05
C THR A 339 -1.10 41.47 -2.76
N ALA A 340 -1.07 41.94 -1.51
CA ALA A 340 -1.62 43.23 -1.15
C ALA A 340 -1.02 44.36 -2.02
N THR A 341 0.28 44.34 -2.27
CA THR A 341 0.97 45.30 -3.13
C THR A 341 0.58 45.17 -4.60
N GLU A 342 0.53 43.92 -5.13
CA GLU A 342 0.11 43.66 -6.52
C GLU A 342 -1.36 44.08 -6.74
N ARG A 343 -2.23 43.90 -5.74
CA ARG A 343 -3.62 44.34 -5.78
C ARG A 343 -3.76 45.85 -5.80
N ARG A 344 -2.94 46.55 -4.99
CA ARG A 344 -2.92 48.01 -4.97
C ARG A 344 -2.40 48.57 -6.30
N VAL A 345 -1.31 47.99 -6.84
CA VAL A 345 -0.78 48.38 -8.16
C VAL A 345 -1.83 48.11 -9.26
N ALA A 346 -2.49 46.95 -9.25
CA ALA A 346 -3.54 46.63 -10.22
C ALA A 346 -4.74 47.60 -10.15
N GLY A 347 -5.16 47.98 -8.94
CA GLY A 347 -6.25 48.95 -8.73
C GLY A 347 -5.90 50.34 -9.27
N LEU A 348 -4.67 50.81 -9.04
CA LEU A 348 -4.22 52.11 -9.56
C LEU A 348 -4.08 52.12 -11.09
N VAL A 349 -3.68 51.01 -11.69
CA VAL A 349 -3.68 50.86 -13.16
C VAL A 349 -5.11 50.86 -13.72
N ALA A 350 -6.03 50.19 -13.06
CA ALA A 350 -7.45 50.20 -13.45
C ALA A 350 -8.06 51.63 -13.35
N ALA A 351 -7.57 52.42 -12.38
CA ALA A 351 -7.93 53.85 -12.25
C ALA A 351 -7.21 54.75 -13.28
N GLY A 352 -6.45 54.19 -14.23
CA GLY A 352 -5.86 54.92 -15.34
C GLY A 352 -4.49 55.58 -15.03
N GLN A 353 -3.93 55.36 -13.81
CA GLN A 353 -2.66 56.02 -13.42
C GLN A 353 -1.47 55.44 -14.17
N THR A 354 -0.51 56.29 -14.54
CA THR A 354 0.77 55.90 -15.17
C THR A 354 1.72 55.24 -14.15
N ASN A 355 2.78 54.55 -14.63
CA ASN A 355 3.75 53.92 -13.74
C ASN A 355 4.48 54.92 -12.82
N PRO A 356 4.84 56.14 -13.28
CA PRO A 356 5.40 57.17 -12.39
C PRO A 356 4.41 57.63 -11.30
N GLU A 357 3.12 57.82 -11.64
CA GLU A 357 2.09 58.19 -10.67
C GLU A 357 1.84 57.11 -9.62
N ILE A 358 1.80 55.84 -10.05
CA ILE A 358 1.71 54.69 -9.16
C ILE A 358 2.93 54.59 -8.25
N ALA A 359 4.13 54.82 -8.79
CA ALA A 359 5.37 54.83 -8.04
C ALA A 359 5.35 55.90 -6.93
N ALA A 360 4.90 57.10 -7.25
CA ALA A 360 4.72 58.19 -6.29
C ALA A 360 3.66 57.88 -5.25
N ALA A 361 2.48 57.35 -5.64
CA ALA A 361 1.36 57.01 -4.75
C ALA A 361 1.70 55.90 -3.76
N LEU A 362 2.58 54.96 -4.14
CA LEU A 362 2.95 53.81 -3.30
C LEU A 362 4.31 53.94 -2.63
N TYR A 363 5.02 55.06 -2.86
CA TYR A 363 6.38 55.30 -2.36
C TYR A 363 7.40 54.23 -2.75
N ILE A 364 7.34 53.77 -4.02
CA ILE A 364 8.22 52.75 -4.59
C ILE A 364 8.85 53.23 -5.91
N SER A 365 9.88 52.54 -6.41
CA SER A 365 10.47 52.91 -7.71
C SER A 365 9.57 52.48 -8.88
N VAL A 366 9.68 53.24 -10.01
CA VAL A 366 9.00 52.87 -11.28
C VAL A 366 9.34 51.44 -11.69
N LYS A 367 10.60 51.00 -11.54
CA LYS A 367 11.08 49.65 -11.81
C LYS A 367 10.36 48.60 -10.93
N THR A 368 10.02 48.97 -9.68
CA THR A 368 9.26 48.11 -8.77
C THR A 368 7.81 48.00 -9.22
N VAL A 369 7.20 49.06 -9.75
CA VAL A 369 5.85 49.03 -10.33
C VAL A 369 5.81 48.08 -11.55
N GLU A 370 6.78 48.21 -12.46
CA GLU A 370 6.88 47.33 -13.64
C GLU A 370 7.04 45.83 -13.27
N ALA A 371 7.89 45.57 -12.28
CA ALA A 371 8.06 44.21 -11.78
C ALA A 371 6.76 43.62 -11.15
N ASN A 372 6.00 44.45 -10.44
CA ASN A 372 4.70 44.05 -9.91
C ASN A 372 3.66 43.83 -11.03
N LEU A 373 3.61 44.71 -12.04
CA LEU A 373 2.71 44.55 -13.19
C LEU A 373 3.01 43.28 -13.99
N THR A 374 4.26 42.96 -14.23
CA THR A 374 4.66 41.70 -14.88
C THR A 374 4.14 40.51 -14.11
N ARG A 375 4.20 40.52 -12.78
CA ARG A 375 3.63 39.43 -11.93
C ARG A 375 2.10 39.43 -11.97
N VAL A 376 1.47 40.61 -11.93
CA VAL A 376 -0.01 40.73 -12.04
C VAL A 376 -0.49 40.16 -13.36
N TYR A 377 0.10 40.52 -14.49
CA TYR A 377 -0.29 40.01 -15.80
C TYR A 377 -0.16 38.51 -15.88
N ARG A 378 0.97 37.96 -15.40
CA ARG A 378 1.22 36.53 -15.35
C ARG A 378 0.18 35.81 -14.45
N LYS A 379 -0.10 36.35 -13.26
CA LYS A 379 -1.05 35.77 -12.29
C LYS A 379 -2.50 35.80 -12.80
N LEU A 380 -2.88 36.84 -13.52
CA LEU A 380 -4.23 37.03 -14.03
C LEU A 380 -4.42 36.51 -15.47
N GLY A 381 -3.37 36.00 -16.11
CA GLY A 381 -3.43 35.52 -17.50
C GLY A 381 -3.69 36.64 -18.51
N LEU A 382 -3.24 37.89 -18.22
CA LEU A 382 -3.46 39.06 -19.04
C LEU A 382 -2.28 39.32 -19.95
N ARG A 383 -2.54 39.83 -21.16
CA ARG A 383 -1.49 40.19 -22.15
C ARG A 383 -0.88 41.55 -21.90
N GLY A 384 -1.48 42.41 -21.08
CA GLY A 384 -0.97 43.73 -20.79
C GLY A 384 -1.93 44.66 -20.06
N ARG A 385 -1.55 45.93 -20.01
CA ARG A 385 -2.25 46.98 -19.28
C ARG A 385 -3.70 47.18 -19.71
N VAL A 386 -3.98 47.09 -21.01
CA VAL A 386 -5.32 47.30 -21.57
C VAL A 386 -6.30 46.23 -21.07
N ASP A 387 -5.81 44.95 -20.98
CA ASP A 387 -6.63 43.84 -20.49
C ASP A 387 -6.92 44.01 -19.00
N LEU A 388 -6.00 44.52 -18.22
CA LEU A 388 -6.15 44.78 -16.79
C LEU A 388 -7.22 45.88 -16.55
N ALA A 389 -7.13 46.99 -17.30
CA ALA A 389 -8.10 48.09 -17.19
C ALA A 389 -9.52 47.68 -17.54
N ARG A 390 -9.70 46.74 -18.45
CA ARG A 390 -11.05 46.25 -18.85
C ARG A 390 -11.68 45.26 -17.86
N ARG A 391 -10.89 44.64 -16.99
CA ARG A 391 -11.34 43.53 -16.12
C ARG A 391 -11.79 44.00 -14.75
N THR A 392 -11.59 45.23 -14.38
CA THR A 392 -12.03 45.82 -13.11
C THR A 392 -13.24 46.73 -13.39
N PRO A 393 -14.50 46.26 -13.15
CA PRO A 393 -15.60 47.18 -13.02
C PRO A 393 -15.39 47.99 -11.76
N GLY A 394 -15.69 49.27 -11.80
CA GLY A 394 -15.55 50.20 -10.70
C GLY A 394 -16.29 49.85 -9.44
#